data_0e2b7c1666e46c98b49613122e04311c
#
_entry.id   0e2b7c1666e46c98b49613122e04311c
#
_cell.length_a   1.000
_cell.length_b   1.000
_cell.length_c   1.000
_cell.angle_alpha   90.00
_cell.angle_beta   90.00
_cell.angle_gamma   90.00
#
_symmetry.space_group_name_H-M   'P 1'
#
loop_
_entity.id
_entity.type
_entity.pdbx_description
1 polymer ?
#
loop_
_entity_poly.entity_id
_entity_poly.type
_entity_poly.pdbx_seq_one_letter_code
_entity_poly.pdbx_strand_id
1 'polypeptide(L)'
;MGNVVDKGTSFLFHVNRYVAGSETDMYKHGYAELLYVSDGSLTEHVCGDKVHIKKGDVCFIDSGCVHKESFEEDDAFVIRLEVPDEIINAVISNAMADKQAVDYIKELVKVLKNSVYIHFGYKDDYDNELKDMLTAMISECGVADMASAYICQGLMLRILWRLGTVYEYAQSRYIRKKIN
;
A
#
# COMPACT_ATOMS: atom_id res chain seq x y z
N MET A 1 15.21 14.22 4.92
CA MET A 1 13.79 14.12 4.52
C MET A 1 13.74 14.41 3.04
N GLY A 2 13.50 13.42 2.23
CA GLY A 2 13.46 13.57 0.78
C GLY A 2 12.13 13.08 0.26
N ASN A 3 11.29 14.01 -0.22
CA ASN A 3 10.20 13.62 -1.12
C ASN A 3 10.85 13.24 -2.45
N VAL A 4 10.76 11.99 -2.83
CA VAL A 4 11.11 11.57 -4.20
C VAL A 4 9.92 11.97 -5.07
N VAL A 5 9.99 13.20 -5.63
CA VAL A 5 8.99 13.68 -6.59
C VAL A 5 9.40 13.16 -7.95
N ASP A 6 8.59 12.30 -8.50
CA ASP A 6 8.71 11.88 -9.89
C ASP A 6 8.32 12.99 -10.86
N LYS A 7 9.17 13.23 -11.84
CA LYS A 7 8.92 14.19 -12.94
C LYS A 7 8.31 13.54 -14.19
N GLY A 8 7.99 12.24 -14.18
CA GLY A 8 7.52 11.53 -15.37
C GLY A 8 6.62 10.31 -15.14
N THR A 9 6.53 9.73 -13.94
CA THR A 9 5.82 8.46 -13.71
C THR A 9 4.43 8.60 -13.10
N SER A 10 4.01 9.74 -12.63
CA SER A 10 2.75 10.00 -11.88
C SER A 10 2.66 9.23 -10.53
N PHE A 11 3.73 8.60 -10.07
CA PHE A 11 3.82 7.99 -8.74
C PHE A 11 4.55 8.89 -7.77
N LEU A 12 4.01 9.08 -6.59
CA LEU A 12 4.62 9.88 -5.54
C LEU A 12 4.90 9.00 -4.31
N PHE A 13 6.17 8.99 -3.91
CA PHE A 13 6.65 8.29 -2.73
C PHE A 13 7.08 9.26 -1.64
N HIS A 14 6.77 8.92 -0.40
CA HIS A 14 7.29 9.54 0.79
C HIS A 14 8.02 8.49 1.62
N VAL A 15 9.32 8.68 1.83
CA VAL A 15 10.13 7.81 2.68
C VAL A 15 10.55 8.61 3.89
N ASN A 16 9.98 8.30 5.04
CA ASN A 16 10.17 9.08 6.26
C ASN A 16 10.63 8.21 7.43
N ARG A 17 11.48 8.80 8.28
CA ARG A 17 11.76 8.31 9.62
C ARG A 17 10.96 9.13 10.62
N TYR A 18 10.28 8.45 11.50
CA TYR A 18 9.56 9.03 12.64
C TYR A 18 10.22 8.61 13.93
N VAL A 19 10.22 9.51 14.91
CA VAL A 19 10.84 9.29 16.21
C VAL A 19 9.76 8.81 17.19
N ALA A 20 10.10 7.88 18.05
CA ALA A 20 9.22 7.42 19.13
C ALA A 20 8.67 8.60 19.95
N GLY A 21 7.40 8.52 20.33
CA GLY A 21 6.66 9.57 21.01
C GLY A 21 6.12 10.69 20.10
N SER A 22 6.31 10.61 18.78
CA SER A 22 5.73 11.57 17.83
C SER A 22 4.36 11.12 17.31
N GLU A 23 3.60 12.07 16.78
CA GLU A 23 2.36 11.81 16.03
C GLU A 23 2.22 12.78 14.86
N THR A 24 1.44 12.42 13.85
CA THR A 24 1.05 13.33 12.77
C THR A 24 -0.22 14.10 13.15
N ASP A 25 -0.42 15.25 12.51
CA ASP A 25 -1.74 15.87 12.53
C ASP A 25 -2.77 14.97 11.82
N MET A 26 -4.04 15.17 12.12
CA MET A 26 -5.13 14.54 11.38
C MET A 26 -5.14 15.09 9.95
N TYR A 27 -5.12 14.23 8.94
CA TYR A 27 -5.10 14.63 7.54
C TYR A 27 -6.02 13.77 6.67
N LYS A 28 -6.23 14.23 5.45
CA LYS A 28 -7.06 13.59 4.43
C LYS A 28 -6.48 13.89 3.05
N HIS A 29 -6.47 12.91 2.19
CA HIS A 29 -6.00 13.06 0.80
C HIS A 29 -7.02 12.54 -0.23
N GLY A 30 -6.85 12.95 -1.49
CA GLY A 30 -7.72 12.61 -2.61
C GLY A 30 -7.27 11.39 -3.42
N TYR A 31 -6.34 10.59 -2.89
CA TYR A 31 -5.80 9.37 -3.48
C TYR A 31 -5.87 8.24 -2.46
N ALA A 32 -5.79 6.99 -2.90
CA ALA A 32 -5.54 5.88 -1.99
C ALA A 32 -4.06 5.88 -1.59
N GLU A 33 -3.76 5.50 -0.35
CA GLU A 33 -2.40 5.43 0.17
C GLU A 33 -2.02 4.01 0.51
N LEU A 34 -0.87 3.56 0.01
CA LEU A 34 -0.26 2.31 0.43
C LEU A 34 0.90 2.64 1.37
N LEU A 35 0.73 2.29 2.64
CA LEU A 35 1.70 2.48 3.71
C LEU A 35 2.40 1.15 3.99
N TYR A 36 3.74 1.13 3.97
CA TYR A 36 4.58 -0.01 4.31
C TYR A 36 5.56 0.36 5.43
N VAL A 37 5.60 -0.41 6.51
CA VAL A 37 6.55 -0.23 7.60
C VAL A 37 7.80 -1.06 7.32
N SER A 38 8.89 -0.39 6.95
CA SER A 38 10.16 -1.05 6.66
C SER A 38 10.98 -1.38 7.90
N ASP A 39 10.80 -0.60 8.99
CA ASP A 39 11.36 -0.86 10.31
C ASP A 39 10.56 -0.16 11.41
N GLY A 40 10.58 -0.71 12.65
CA GLY A 40 9.81 -0.19 13.78
C GLY A 40 8.31 -0.51 13.70
N SER A 41 7.50 0.35 14.30
CA SER A 41 6.04 0.22 14.35
C SER A 41 5.33 1.58 14.44
N LEU A 42 4.05 1.59 14.10
CA LEU A 42 3.17 2.74 14.30
C LEU A 42 1.74 2.27 14.62
N THR A 43 0.94 3.16 15.16
CA THR A 43 -0.51 2.97 15.28
C THR A 43 -1.20 3.92 14.31
N GLU A 44 -1.93 3.36 13.34
CA GLU A 44 -2.80 4.08 12.42
C GLU A 44 -4.16 4.32 13.08
N HIS A 45 -4.59 5.56 13.16
CA HIS A 45 -5.91 5.96 13.64
C HIS A 45 -6.77 6.30 12.42
N VAL A 46 -7.59 5.37 12.00
CA VAL A 46 -8.35 5.44 10.74
C VAL A 46 -9.83 5.14 10.99
N CYS A 47 -10.71 6.06 10.63
CA CYS A 47 -12.17 5.90 10.75
C CYS A 47 -12.68 5.47 12.15
N GLY A 48 -11.99 5.88 13.22
CA GLY A 48 -12.30 5.53 14.60
C GLY A 48 -11.63 4.25 15.09
N ASP A 49 -11.02 3.47 14.22
CA ASP A 49 -10.22 2.30 14.57
C ASP A 49 -8.78 2.70 14.91
N LYS A 50 -8.14 1.85 15.71
CA LYS A 50 -6.70 1.88 15.96
C LYS A 50 -6.09 0.61 15.43
N VAL A 51 -5.22 0.74 14.43
CA VAL A 51 -4.54 -0.37 13.76
C VAL A 51 -3.06 -0.30 14.08
N HIS A 52 -2.56 -1.29 14.81
CA HIS A 52 -1.14 -1.38 15.09
C HIS A 52 -0.44 -2.04 13.89
N ILE A 53 0.48 -1.31 13.26
CA ILE A 53 1.21 -1.68 12.05
C ILE A 53 2.69 -1.76 12.40
N LYS A 54 3.32 -2.88 12.11
CA LYS A 54 4.71 -3.14 12.44
C LYS A 54 5.53 -3.52 11.22
N LYS A 55 6.81 -3.66 11.41
CA LYS A 55 7.77 -4.04 10.37
C LYS A 55 7.27 -5.17 9.48
N GLY A 56 7.24 -4.93 8.18
CA GLY A 56 6.77 -5.84 7.14
C GLY A 56 5.27 -5.79 6.87
N ASP A 57 4.50 -5.07 7.69
CA ASP A 57 3.07 -4.90 7.45
C ASP A 57 2.82 -3.83 6.39
N VAL A 58 1.69 -3.98 5.69
CA VAL A 58 1.14 -3.01 4.73
C VAL A 58 -0.24 -2.58 5.19
N CYS A 59 -0.51 -1.28 5.15
CA CYS A 59 -1.86 -0.73 5.26
C CYS A 59 -2.23 -0.03 3.96
N PHE A 60 -3.36 -0.40 3.36
CA PHE A 60 -3.89 0.25 2.17
C PHE A 60 -5.14 1.03 2.58
N ILE A 61 -5.07 2.36 2.47
CA ILE A 61 -6.10 3.31 2.95
C ILE A 61 -6.78 3.94 1.74
N ASP A 62 -8.12 4.00 1.75
CA ASP A 62 -8.89 4.60 0.66
C ASP A 62 -8.80 6.12 0.61
N SER A 63 -9.01 6.67 -0.58
CA SER A 63 -9.09 8.11 -0.81
C SER A 63 -10.21 8.73 0.04
N GLY A 64 -9.95 9.93 0.56
CA GLY A 64 -10.92 10.68 1.34
C GLY A 64 -11.10 10.23 2.78
N CYS A 65 -10.41 9.21 3.24
CA CYS A 65 -10.38 8.82 4.64
C CYS A 65 -9.60 9.85 5.47
N VAL A 66 -10.14 10.20 6.65
CA VAL A 66 -9.45 11.03 7.62
C VAL A 66 -8.70 10.14 8.58
N HIS A 67 -7.40 10.33 8.70
CA HIS A 67 -6.54 9.47 9.51
C HIS A 67 -5.34 10.22 10.10
N LYS A 68 -4.64 9.60 11.05
CA LYS A 68 -3.35 10.05 11.60
C LYS A 68 -2.54 8.87 12.10
N GLU A 69 -1.25 9.06 12.26
CA GLU A 69 -0.35 8.07 12.82
C GLU A 69 0.22 8.51 14.15
N SER A 70 0.43 7.55 15.06
CA SER A 70 1.21 7.73 16.28
C SER A 70 2.33 6.69 16.35
N PHE A 71 3.50 7.13 16.83
CA PHE A 71 4.74 6.35 16.92
C PHE A 71 5.09 6.23 18.39
N GLU A 72 4.39 5.33 19.11
CA GLU A 72 4.39 5.33 20.58
C GLU A 72 5.63 4.67 21.17
N GLU A 73 6.07 3.54 20.62
CA GLU A 73 7.07 2.66 21.23
C GLU A 73 8.45 2.77 20.59
N ASP A 74 8.53 2.83 19.26
CA ASP A 74 9.77 2.76 18.51
C ASP A 74 9.85 3.84 17.44
N ASP A 75 11.09 4.18 17.05
CA ASP A 75 11.33 4.88 15.80
C ASP A 75 10.82 4.02 14.63
N ALA A 76 10.20 4.65 13.65
CA ALA A 76 9.67 3.95 12.50
C ALA A 76 10.24 4.48 11.17
N PHE A 77 10.53 3.58 10.24
CA PHE A 77 10.79 3.89 8.84
C PHE A 77 9.60 3.45 8.00
N VAL A 78 8.93 4.43 7.40
CA VAL A 78 7.68 4.23 6.67
C VAL A 78 7.85 4.67 5.23
N ILE A 79 7.40 3.81 4.32
CA ILE A 79 7.27 4.10 2.89
C ILE A 79 5.79 4.29 2.60
N ARG A 80 5.42 5.45 2.06
CA ARG A 80 4.07 5.74 1.58
C ARG A 80 4.11 5.89 0.08
N LEU A 81 3.16 5.27 -0.58
CA LEU A 81 2.93 5.41 -2.02
C LEU A 81 1.54 5.98 -2.23
N GLU A 82 1.48 7.15 -2.86
CA GLU A 82 0.21 7.71 -3.34
C GLU A 82 -0.28 6.94 -4.56
N VAL A 83 -1.54 6.52 -4.53
CA VAL A 83 -2.16 5.72 -5.60
C VAL A 83 -3.45 6.40 -6.06
N PRO A 84 -3.37 7.38 -6.99
CA PRO A 84 -4.56 8.00 -7.56
C PRO A 84 -5.47 6.99 -8.26
N ASP A 85 -6.78 7.22 -8.23
CA ASP A 85 -7.77 6.34 -8.88
C ASP A 85 -7.49 6.16 -10.38
N GLU A 86 -6.95 7.17 -11.05
CA GLU A 86 -6.55 7.12 -12.47
C GLU A 86 -5.45 6.08 -12.71
N ILE A 87 -4.51 5.97 -11.78
CA ILE A 87 -3.43 4.96 -11.85
C ILE A 87 -4.01 3.56 -11.67
N ILE A 88 -4.89 3.36 -10.69
CA ILE A 88 -5.57 2.07 -10.47
C ILE A 88 -6.34 1.65 -11.74
N ASN A 89 -7.10 2.57 -12.32
CA ASN A 89 -7.85 2.33 -13.54
C ASN A 89 -6.95 2.03 -14.75
N ALA A 90 -5.84 2.75 -14.91
CA ALA A 90 -4.86 2.49 -15.97
C ALA A 90 -4.21 1.11 -15.81
N VAL A 91 -3.82 0.73 -14.60
CA VAL A 91 -3.26 -0.60 -14.29
C VAL A 91 -4.26 -1.71 -14.63
N ILE A 92 -5.53 -1.57 -14.21
CA ILE A 92 -6.59 -2.53 -14.53
C ILE A 92 -6.78 -2.64 -16.04
N SER A 93 -6.80 -1.51 -16.75
CA SER A 93 -6.99 -1.48 -18.20
C SER A 93 -5.84 -2.15 -18.96
N ASN A 94 -4.61 -1.96 -18.50
CA ASN A 94 -3.42 -2.56 -19.08
C ASN A 94 -3.29 -4.06 -18.76
N ALA A 95 -3.88 -4.53 -17.66
CA ALA A 95 -3.88 -5.93 -17.23
C ALA A 95 -4.89 -6.82 -17.98
N MET A 96 -5.64 -6.28 -18.94
CA MET A 96 -6.77 -6.99 -19.60
C MET A 96 -6.39 -8.31 -20.29
N ALA A 97 -5.10 -8.60 -20.49
CA ALA A 97 -4.64 -9.89 -21.03
C ALA A 97 -4.80 -11.07 -20.05
N ASP A 98 -4.82 -10.79 -18.73
CA ASP A 98 -5.02 -11.80 -17.69
C ASP A 98 -6.28 -11.49 -16.88
N LYS A 99 -7.38 -12.17 -17.24
CA LYS A 99 -8.68 -11.99 -16.58
C LYS A 99 -8.61 -12.26 -15.07
N GLN A 100 -7.87 -13.27 -14.65
CA GLN A 100 -7.80 -13.65 -13.24
C GLN A 100 -7.07 -12.56 -12.43
N ALA A 101 -5.98 -11.98 -12.95
CA ALA A 101 -5.28 -10.88 -12.31
C ALA A 101 -6.19 -9.66 -12.16
N VAL A 102 -6.94 -9.34 -13.20
CA VAL A 102 -7.93 -8.23 -13.18
C VAL A 102 -9.01 -8.45 -12.13
N ASP A 103 -9.54 -9.67 -12.02
CA ASP A 103 -10.60 -9.99 -11.06
C ASP A 103 -10.10 -9.84 -9.60
N TYR A 104 -8.87 -10.27 -9.28
CA TYR A 104 -8.27 -10.07 -7.95
C TYR A 104 -8.09 -8.59 -7.61
N ILE A 105 -7.59 -7.79 -8.55
CA ILE A 105 -7.38 -6.35 -8.34
C ILE A 105 -8.74 -5.64 -8.16
N LYS A 106 -9.73 -5.95 -8.97
CA LYS A 106 -11.07 -5.36 -8.86
C LYS A 106 -11.73 -5.68 -7.53
N GLU A 107 -11.62 -6.92 -7.05
CA GLU A 107 -12.18 -7.28 -5.74
C GLU A 107 -11.43 -6.59 -4.60
N LEU A 108 -10.10 -6.49 -4.66
CA LEU A 108 -9.31 -5.72 -3.72
C LEU A 108 -9.78 -4.26 -3.63
N VAL A 109 -9.91 -3.58 -4.78
CA VAL A 109 -10.36 -2.18 -4.85
C VAL A 109 -11.78 -2.02 -4.32
N LYS A 110 -12.69 -2.93 -4.67
CA LYS A 110 -14.07 -2.93 -4.15
C LYS A 110 -14.10 -3.08 -2.63
N VAL A 111 -13.27 -3.97 -2.08
CA VAL A 111 -13.17 -4.15 -0.63
C VAL A 111 -12.61 -2.90 0.03
N LEU A 112 -11.56 -2.31 -0.53
CA LEU A 112 -10.97 -1.07 -0.04
C LEU A 112 -12.02 0.05 0.05
N LYS A 113 -12.80 0.26 -1.03
CA LYS A 113 -13.88 1.27 -1.06
C LYS A 113 -14.98 1.01 -0.01
N ASN A 114 -15.23 -0.24 0.35
CA ASN A 114 -16.26 -0.61 1.33
C ASN A 114 -15.77 -0.59 2.78
N SER A 115 -14.50 -0.95 3.02
CA SER A 115 -13.92 -1.06 4.37
C SER A 115 -13.05 0.13 4.77
N VAL A 116 -12.79 1.04 3.83
CA VAL A 116 -11.99 2.27 3.97
C VAL A 116 -10.49 2.01 4.14
N TYR A 117 -10.11 0.92 4.75
CA TYR A 117 -8.71 0.45 4.81
C TYR A 117 -8.63 -1.07 4.81
N ILE A 118 -7.47 -1.61 4.45
CA ILE A 118 -7.12 -3.03 4.54
C ILE A 118 -5.73 -3.14 5.13
N HIS A 119 -5.59 -3.92 6.21
CA HIS A 119 -4.31 -4.21 6.83
C HIS A 119 -3.83 -5.62 6.45
N PHE A 120 -2.60 -5.72 5.95
CA PHE A 120 -1.92 -6.96 5.61
C PHE A 120 -0.73 -7.14 6.56
N GLY A 121 -0.72 -8.22 7.33
CA GLY A 121 0.39 -8.54 8.21
C GLY A 121 1.59 -9.11 7.43
N TYR A 122 2.81 -8.92 7.94
CA TYR A 122 4.05 -9.43 7.31
C TYR A 122 4.03 -10.93 7.00
N LYS A 123 3.24 -11.71 7.72
CA LYS A 123 3.06 -13.15 7.47
C LYS A 123 2.29 -13.46 6.19
N ASP A 124 1.61 -12.46 5.66
CA ASP A 124 0.87 -12.56 4.42
C ASP A 124 1.78 -12.30 3.20
N ASP A 125 2.94 -11.65 3.43
CA ASP A 125 4.01 -11.42 2.45
C ASP A 125 5.33 -12.06 2.90
N TYR A 126 5.30 -13.34 3.27
CA TYR A 126 6.43 -14.06 3.86
C TYR A 126 7.70 -14.12 2.98
N ASP A 127 7.60 -13.88 1.68
CA ASP A 127 8.72 -13.85 0.73
C ASP A 127 9.32 -12.43 0.58
N ASN A 128 8.81 -11.42 1.32
CA ASN A 128 9.18 -10.01 1.20
C ASN A 128 8.97 -9.41 -0.21
N GLU A 129 8.12 -10.01 -1.03
CA GLU A 129 7.90 -9.60 -2.42
C GLU A 129 7.39 -8.16 -2.51
N LEU A 130 6.50 -7.72 -1.61
CA LEU A 130 6.00 -6.35 -1.55
C LEU A 130 7.12 -5.34 -1.25
N LYS A 131 7.99 -5.65 -0.28
CA LYS A 131 9.16 -4.83 0.03
C LYS A 131 10.06 -4.63 -1.18
N ASP A 132 10.38 -5.72 -1.86
CA ASP A 132 11.29 -5.68 -3.00
C ASP A 132 10.71 -4.88 -4.16
N MET A 133 9.40 -5.05 -4.44
CA MET A 133 8.70 -4.28 -5.46
C MET A 133 8.63 -2.79 -5.13
N LEU A 134 8.31 -2.41 -3.88
CA LEU A 134 8.28 -1.01 -3.45
C LEU A 134 9.67 -0.38 -3.54
N THR A 135 10.73 -1.11 -3.13
CA THR A 135 12.11 -0.64 -3.24
C THR A 135 12.51 -0.43 -4.70
N ALA A 136 12.15 -1.36 -5.59
CA ALA A 136 12.39 -1.22 -7.02
C ALA A 136 11.66 0.00 -7.61
N MET A 137 10.39 0.22 -7.25
CA MET A 137 9.63 1.40 -7.70
C MET A 137 10.28 2.72 -7.26
N ILE A 138 10.74 2.81 -6.00
CA ILE A 138 11.44 4.01 -5.49
C ILE A 138 12.70 4.28 -6.34
N SER A 139 13.46 3.23 -6.65
CA SER A 139 14.66 3.35 -7.48
C SER A 139 14.34 3.85 -8.89
N GLU A 140 13.30 3.29 -9.52
CA GLU A 140 12.85 3.70 -10.86
C GLU A 140 12.33 5.14 -10.90
N CYS A 141 11.54 5.54 -9.89
CA CYS A 141 11.07 6.92 -9.78
C CYS A 141 12.24 7.92 -9.68
N GLY A 142 13.38 7.52 -9.10
CA GLY A 142 14.58 8.35 -9.06
C GLY A 142 15.26 8.54 -10.41
N VAL A 143 15.10 7.62 -11.37
CA VAL A 143 15.65 7.72 -12.73
C VAL A 143 14.84 8.70 -13.60
N ALA A 144 13.53 8.69 -13.47
CA ALA A 144 12.58 9.63 -14.08
C ALA A 144 12.67 9.71 -15.62
N ASP A 145 12.84 8.58 -16.29
CA ASP A 145 12.74 8.49 -17.75
C ASP A 145 11.44 7.77 -18.20
N MET A 146 11.23 7.71 -19.51
CA MET A 146 10.01 7.10 -20.07
C MET A 146 9.96 5.59 -19.81
N ALA A 147 11.08 4.89 -19.77
CA ALA A 147 11.13 3.45 -19.47
C ALA A 147 10.77 3.20 -18.00
N SER A 148 11.26 4.04 -17.08
CA SER A 148 10.93 3.98 -15.65
C SER A 148 9.42 4.10 -15.41
N ALA A 149 8.71 4.93 -16.17
CA ALA A 149 7.26 5.06 -16.08
C ALA A 149 6.54 3.71 -16.35
N TYR A 150 6.93 2.99 -17.39
CA TYR A 150 6.36 1.67 -17.71
C TYR A 150 6.74 0.61 -16.69
N ILE A 151 7.98 0.64 -16.18
CA ILE A 151 8.45 -0.28 -15.14
C ILE A 151 7.62 -0.06 -13.86
N CYS A 152 7.43 1.18 -13.42
CA CYS A 152 6.61 1.51 -12.26
C CYS A 152 5.15 1.07 -12.42
N GLN A 153 4.55 1.22 -13.61
CA GLN A 153 3.20 0.71 -13.88
C GLN A 153 3.14 -0.82 -13.77
N GLY A 154 4.14 -1.52 -14.29
CA GLY A 154 4.24 -2.98 -14.19
C GLY A 154 4.41 -3.45 -12.74
N LEU A 155 5.25 -2.78 -11.96
CA LEU A 155 5.43 -3.05 -10.53
C LEU A 155 4.15 -2.77 -9.74
N MET A 156 3.44 -1.67 -10.03
CA MET A 156 2.14 -1.37 -9.41
C MET A 156 1.10 -2.46 -9.71
N LEU A 157 1.03 -2.91 -10.97
CA LEU A 157 0.16 -4.03 -11.34
C LEU A 157 0.48 -5.27 -10.48
N ARG A 158 1.76 -5.59 -10.33
CA ARG A 158 2.20 -6.73 -9.53
C ARG A 158 1.87 -6.56 -8.05
N ILE A 159 2.05 -5.36 -7.48
CA ILE A 159 1.70 -5.04 -6.09
C ILE A 159 0.21 -5.22 -5.86
N LEU A 160 -0.64 -4.62 -6.70
CA LEU A 160 -2.10 -4.73 -6.55
C LEU A 160 -2.58 -6.17 -6.72
N TRP A 161 -2.02 -6.90 -7.68
CA TRP A 161 -2.32 -8.33 -7.85
C TRP A 161 -1.90 -9.15 -6.61
N ARG A 162 -0.71 -8.90 -6.06
CA ARG A 162 -0.22 -9.59 -4.86
C ARG A 162 -1.13 -9.31 -3.66
N LEU A 163 -1.48 -8.06 -3.41
CA LEU A 163 -2.41 -7.69 -2.34
C LEU A 163 -3.79 -8.35 -2.53
N GLY A 164 -4.31 -8.39 -3.75
CA GLY A 164 -5.57 -9.05 -4.08
C GLY A 164 -5.54 -10.56 -3.81
N THR A 165 -4.47 -11.25 -4.19
CA THR A 165 -4.31 -12.69 -3.94
C THR A 165 -4.17 -13.01 -2.46
N VAL A 166 -3.42 -12.18 -1.71
CA VAL A 166 -3.25 -12.33 -0.25
C VAL A 166 -4.59 -12.14 0.44
N TYR A 167 -5.36 -11.13 0.05
CA TYR A 167 -6.69 -10.88 0.59
C TYR A 167 -7.62 -12.07 0.38
N GLU A 168 -7.72 -12.58 -0.84
CA GLU A 168 -8.55 -13.74 -1.20
C GLU A 168 -8.16 -14.98 -0.37
N TYR A 169 -6.86 -15.24 -0.23
CA TYR A 169 -6.36 -16.35 0.55
C TYR A 169 -6.70 -16.22 2.05
N ALA A 170 -6.59 -15.03 2.61
CA ALA A 170 -6.95 -14.76 4.01
C ALA A 170 -8.45 -14.99 4.25
N GLN A 171 -9.31 -14.53 3.35
CA GLN A 171 -10.76 -14.77 3.42
C GLN A 171 -11.09 -16.26 3.35
N SER A 172 -10.47 -17.01 2.46
CA SER A 172 -10.70 -18.45 2.33
C SER A 172 -10.30 -19.24 3.57
N ARG A 173 -9.25 -18.82 4.28
CA ARG A 173 -8.83 -19.41 5.58
C ARG A 173 -9.82 -19.11 6.69
N TYR A 174 -10.37 -17.90 6.72
CA TYR A 174 -11.36 -17.51 7.73
C TYR A 174 -12.65 -18.31 7.59
N ILE A 175 -13.13 -18.50 6.38
CA ILE A 175 -14.32 -19.32 6.08
C ILE A 175 -14.10 -20.76 6.52
N ARG A 176 -12.95 -21.38 6.24
CA ARG A 176 -12.62 -22.75 6.67
C ARG A 176 -12.59 -22.93 8.19
N LYS A 177 -12.13 -21.90 8.94
CA LYS A 177 -12.13 -21.93 10.41
C LYS A 177 -13.51 -21.80 11.03
N LYS A 178 -14.50 -21.22 10.33
CA LYS A 178 -15.88 -21.11 10.80
C LYS A 178 -16.72 -22.37 10.55
N ILE A 179 -16.29 -23.24 9.66
CA ILE A 179 -17.01 -24.46 9.26
C ILE A 179 -16.54 -25.69 10.06
N ASN A 180 -15.40 -25.61 10.74
CA ASN A 180 -14.86 -26.64 11.63
C ASN A 180 -15.01 -26.22 13.10
#